data_82d64304f0296a96db14419afbf15c94
#
_entry.id   82d64304f0296a96db14419afbf15c94
#
_cell.length_a   1.000
_cell.length_b   1.000
_cell.length_c   1.000
_cell.angle_alpha   90.00
_cell.angle_beta   90.00
_cell.angle_gamma   90.00
#
_symmetry.space_group_name_H-M   'P 1'
#
loop_
_entity.id
_entity.type
_entity.pdbx_description
1 polymer ?
#
loop_
_entity_poly.entity_id
_entity_poly.type
_entity_poly.pdbx_seq_one_letter_code
_entity_poly.pdbx_strand_id
1 'polypeptide(L)'
;MLTYSFADLQGESMYAHLYKCIKNDITNGVLHAEEKLPSKRMLAKNLGISLITVENAYAQLVVEGYIYSQPKRGYYVARIEQQPLPVKAERKAAPSLKPQATAQSVSFAKSSVPPDTFPYNIWARLLRNTLTTADEHALISDTSAGGVLPLRQALARHLYQFRGLNIAPEQIIIGAGTQTLYNLIVQLLGRSHVYALENPGYPQLAAAYQANDVFCRYLPMDAHGIRADVLENSGADILHISPSHQFPTGIVMPVSRRYELLHWAAKKNSRYIIEDDYDCEFRLFGKPIPPLQSIDTEEKVIYINTFSKTLAPTFRISYMLLPPHLASLFYDKLGFYSCTVSNFEQFTLAKFIEDGYFERHINRMRTYYRSKRDRLLQYLTQSDAAPALTVEGEDSGLHFLLHLATDAKDSQLVQAAAAKGIQIKFLSDYYHEKVGDSSHTLLMNYTGLADDKLYPALDTLFTVLKPYLKL
;
A
#
# COMPACT_ATOMS: atom_id res chain seq x y z
N MET A 1 -23.14 37.23 42.10
CA MET A 1 -21.81 37.84 41.87
C MET A 1 -20.87 36.72 41.47
N LEU A 2 -20.22 36.78 40.33
CA LEU A 2 -19.33 35.68 39.87
C LEU A 2 -18.06 35.67 40.74
N THR A 3 -17.76 34.53 41.35
CA THR A 3 -16.57 34.31 42.18
C THR A 3 -15.87 33.04 41.74
N TYR A 4 -14.60 33.17 41.35
CA TYR A 4 -13.80 32.04 40.92
C TYR A 4 -12.48 32.01 41.70
N SER A 5 -12.01 30.79 42.07
CA SER A 5 -10.74 30.63 42.77
C SER A 5 -9.62 30.44 41.76
N PHE A 6 -8.49 31.10 41.96
CA PHE A 6 -7.27 30.97 41.15
C PHE A 6 -6.13 30.33 41.96
N ALA A 7 -6.45 29.66 43.08
CA ALA A 7 -5.44 29.09 43.99
C ALA A 7 -4.73 27.86 43.41
N ASP A 8 -5.34 27.11 42.50
CA ASP A 8 -4.80 25.90 41.91
C ASP A 8 -4.95 25.93 40.38
N LEU A 9 -4.00 26.59 39.71
CA LEU A 9 -4.03 26.74 38.25
C LEU A 9 -3.37 25.57 37.52
N GLN A 10 -2.72 24.62 38.22
CA GLN A 10 -2.02 23.45 37.61
C GLN A 10 -1.17 23.80 36.37
N GLY A 11 -0.56 24.98 36.32
CA GLY A 11 0.22 25.47 35.19
C GLY A 11 -0.59 26.14 34.06
N GLU A 12 -1.91 26.28 34.24
CA GLU A 12 -2.77 26.96 33.27
C GLU A 12 -2.72 28.50 33.45
N SER A 13 -2.87 29.23 32.33
CA SER A 13 -2.96 30.70 32.40
C SER A 13 -4.26 31.17 33.03
N MET A 14 -4.23 32.31 33.79
CA MET A 14 -5.39 32.87 34.46
C MET A 14 -6.58 33.13 33.53
N TYR A 15 -6.31 33.55 32.27
CA TYR A 15 -7.42 33.80 31.34
C TYR A 15 -8.08 32.50 30.87
N ALA A 16 -7.31 31.44 30.65
CA ALA A 16 -7.84 30.15 30.23
C ALA A 16 -8.68 29.52 31.35
N HIS A 17 -8.22 29.65 32.58
CA HIS A 17 -8.99 29.20 33.74
C HIS A 17 -10.31 29.98 33.87
N LEU A 18 -10.27 31.31 33.82
CA LEU A 18 -11.49 32.15 33.88
C LEU A 18 -12.45 31.80 32.73
N TYR A 19 -11.94 31.66 31.51
CA TYR A 19 -12.73 31.23 30.36
C TYR A 19 -13.44 29.90 30.63
N LYS A 20 -12.73 28.89 31.12
CA LYS A 20 -13.32 27.58 31.44
C LYS A 20 -14.39 27.66 32.52
N CYS A 21 -14.16 28.44 33.58
CA CYS A 21 -15.13 28.62 34.63
C CYS A 21 -16.43 29.21 34.09
N ILE A 22 -16.37 30.33 33.36
CA ILE A 22 -17.57 30.97 32.80
C ILE A 22 -18.25 30.05 31.78
N LYS A 23 -17.49 29.39 30.90
CA LYS A 23 -18.03 28.42 29.96
C LYS A 23 -18.78 27.28 30.65
N ASN A 24 -18.23 26.72 31.74
CA ASN A 24 -18.86 25.66 32.49
C ASN A 24 -20.15 26.16 33.19
N ASP A 25 -20.13 27.37 33.74
CA ASP A 25 -21.34 27.96 34.35
C ASP A 25 -22.46 28.17 33.32
N ILE A 26 -22.12 28.58 32.10
CA ILE A 26 -23.08 28.71 30.99
C ILE A 26 -23.60 27.33 30.57
N THR A 27 -22.69 26.36 30.37
CA THR A 27 -23.07 25.01 29.90
C THR A 27 -23.83 24.20 30.96
N ASN A 28 -23.58 24.43 32.23
CA ASN A 28 -24.29 23.79 33.33
C ASN A 28 -25.58 24.55 33.75
N GLY A 29 -25.91 25.65 33.08
CA GLY A 29 -27.11 26.43 33.35
C GLY A 29 -27.07 27.28 34.62
N VAL A 30 -25.88 27.47 35.21
CA VAL A 30 -25.66 28.39 36.34
C VAL A 30 -25.82 29.84 35.91
N LEU A 31 -25.31 30.14 34.70
CA LEU A 31 -25.55 31.39 33.99
C LEU A 31 -26.62 31.16 32.94
N HIS A 32 -27.71 31.90 33.02
CA HIS A 32 -28.88 31.72 32.15
C HIS A 32 -28.72 32.47 30.82
N ALA A 33 -29.39 31.98 29.78
CA ALA A 33 -29.47 32.68 28.49
C ALA A 33 -30.00 34.11 28.68
N GLU A 34 -29.44 35.06 27.96
CA GLU A 34 -29.77 36.51 28.05
C GLU A 34 -29.34 37.16 29.36
N GLU A 35 -28.71 36.45 30.27
CA GLU A 35 -28.19 37.01 31.53
C GLU A 35 -27.03 37.97 31.23
N LYS A 36 -27.07 39.15 31.88
CA LYS A 36 -26.04 40.16 31.71
C LYS A 36 -24.82 39.85 32.57
N LEU A 37 -23.66 39.71 31.92
CA LEU A 37 -22.40 39.55 32.62
C LEU A 37 -21.85 40.88 33.17
N PRO A 38 -21.02 40.83 34.22
CA PRO A 38 -20.33 42.01 34.75
C PRO A 38 -19.46 42.64 33.66
N SER A 39 -19.30 43.97 33.74
CA SER A 39 -18.33 44.62 32.83
C SER A 39 -16.93 44.11 33.09
N LYS A 40 -16.07 44.10 32.07
CA LYS A 40 -14.71 43.61 32.18
C LYS A 40 -13.94 44.22 33.35
N ARG A 41 -14.10 45.55 33.56
CA ARG A 41 -13.48 46.29 34.68
C ARG A 41 -14.04 45.83 36.05
N MET A 42 -15.36 45.64 36.11
CA MET A 42 -16.01 45.20 37.36
C MET A 42 -15.58 43.78 37.70
N LEU A 43 -15.55 42.86 36.74
CA LEU A 43 -15.15 41.48 36.98
C LEU A 43 -13.66 41.39 37.36
N ALA A 44 -12.78 42.15 36.71
CA ALA A 44 -11.37 42.23 37.07
C ALA A 44 -11.15 42.70 38.52
N LYS A 45 -11.88 43.76 38.92
CA LYS A 45 -11.84 44.30 40.30
C LYS A 45 -12.35 43.29 41.31
N ASN A 46 -13.47 42.60 41.01
CA ASN A 46 -14.11 41.65 41.92
C ASN A 46 -13.24 40.39 42.13
N LEU A 47 -12.55 39.93 41.10
CA LEU A 47 -11.73 38.72 41.14
C LEU A 47 -10.25 39.01 41.51
N GLY A 48 -9.86 40.28 41.61
CA GLY A 48 -8.45 40.65 41.93
C GLY A 48 -7.47 40.31 40.82
N ILE A 49 -7.90 40.24 39.55
CA ILE A 49 -7.08 39.88 38.41
C ILE A 49 -6.93 41.03 37.41
N SER A 50 -6.00 40.91 36.47
CA SER A 50 -5.75 41.95 35.45
C SER A 50 -6.94 42.12 34.51
N LEU A 51 -7.17 43.37 34.06
CA LEU A 51 -8.20 43.67 33.05
C LEU A 51 -7.96 42.85 31.75
N ILE A 52 -6.71 42.70 31.36
CA ILE A 52 -6.29 41.96 30.14
C ILE A 52 -6.71 40.48 30.25
N THR A 53 -6.59 39.89 31.45
CA THR A 53 -7.03 38.51 31.69
C THR A 53 -8.54 38.34 31.40
N VAL A 54 -9.36 39.26 31.88
CA VAL A 54 -10.80 39.22 31.64
C VAL A 54 -11.12 39.52 30.16
N GLU A 55 -10.40 40.47 29.56
CA GLU A 55 -10.58 40.80 28.15
C GLU A 55 -10.32 39.59 27.23
N ASN A 56 -9.24 38.87 27.46
CA ASN A 56 -8.91 37.67 26.72
C ASN A 56 -9.95 36.55 26.94
N ALA A 57 -10.39 36.33 28.16
CA ALA A 57 -11.42 35.34 28.46
C ALA A 57 -12.76 35.69 27.78
N TYR A 58 -13.17 36.95 27.85
CA TYR A 58 -14.41 37.40 27.19
C TYR A 58 -14.29 37.38 25.68
N ALA A 59 -13.13 37.78 25.11
CA ALA A 59 -12.91 37.68 23.67
C ALA A 59 -13.07 36.24 23.20
N GLN A 60 -12.49 35.28 23.90
CA GLN A 60 -12.60 33.84 23.56
C GLN A 60 -14.06 33.36 23.63
N LEU A 61 -14.77 33.72 24.72
CA LEU A 61 -16.19 33.37 24.86
C LEU A 61 -17.08 33.97 23.79
N VAL A 62 -16.77 35.21 23.32
CA VAL A 62 -17.47 35.83 22.19
C VAL A 62 -17.20 35.12 20.89
N VAL A 63 -15.93 34.80 20.62
CA VAL A 63 -15.54 34.07 19.39
C VAL A 63 -16.20 32.70 19.32
N GLU A 64 -16.29 32.00 20.44
CA GLU A 64 -16.95 30.68 20.54
C GLU A 64 -18.49 30.77 20.65
N GLY A 65 -19.05 31.98 20.74
CA GLY A 65 -20.49 32.20 20.77
C GLY A 65 -21.17 31.87 22.11
N TYR A 66 -20.42 31.70 23.21
CA TYR A 66 -21.01 31.53 24.55
C TYR A 66 -21.60 32.82 25.11
N ILE A 67 -21.01 33.94 24.74
CA ILE A 67 -21.52 35.26 25.08
C ILE A 67 -21.52 36.16 23.84
N TYR A 68 -22.33 37.21 23.86
CA TYR A 68 -22.34 38.23 22.83
C TYR A 68 -22.28 39.62 23.42
N SER A 69 -21.77 40.56 22.67
CA SER A 69 -21.71 41.97 23.11
C SER A 69 -22.84 42.80 22.50
N GLN A 70 -23.48 43.61 23.32
CA GLN A 70 -24.40 44.68 22.84
C GLN A 70 -23.74 46.07 22.97
N PRO A 71 -23.68 46.86 21.90
CA PRO A 71 -23.09 48.19 21.94
C PRO A 71 -23.69 49.03 23.10
N LYS A 72 -22.81 49.63 23.92
CA LYS A 72 -23.15 50.47 25.08
C LYS A 72 -23.90 49.73 26.19
N ARG A 73 -24.25 48.45 26.07
CA ARG A 73 -25.03 47.70 27.07
C ARG A 73 -24.22 46.64 27.81
N GLY A 74 -23.16 46.11 27.19
CA GLY A 74 -22.26 45.12 27.81
C GLY A 74 -22.30 43.73 27.16
N TYR A 75 -21.96 42.72 27.94
CA TYR A 75 -21.90 41.31 27.53
C TYR A 75 -23.06 40.52 28.09
N TYR A 76 -23.60 39.62 27.30
CA TYR A 76 -24.74 38.77 27.61
C TYR A 76 -24.46 37.32 27.25
N VAL A 77 -25.02 36.40 28.04
CA VAL A 77 -24.95 34.96 27.74
C VAL A 77 -25.78 34.64 26.50
N ALA A 78 -25.21 33.95 25.58
CA ALA A 78 -25.92 33.53 24.36
C ALA A 78 -26.98 32.46 24.70
N ARG A 79 -28.03 32.41 23.88
CA ARG A 79 -29.03 31.34 23.97
C ARG A 79 -28.42 30.09 23.34
N ILE A 80 -27.94 29.17 24.16
CA ILE A 80 -27.47 27.86 23.73
C ILE A 80 -28.65 26.90 23.85
N GLU A 81 -29.19 26.44 22.71
CA GLU A 81 -30.14 25.32 22.77
C GLU A 81 -29.39 24.09 23.28
N GLN A 82 -29.60 23.80 24.56
CA GLN A 82 -29.12 22.53 25.11
C GLN A 82 -29.97 21.42 24.51
N GLN A 83 -29.54 20.91 23.35
CA GLN A 83 -29.93 19.54 23.06
C GLN A 83 -29.36 18.67 24.18
N PRO A 84 -30.17 17.87 24.88
CA PRO A 84 -29.62 16.94 25.84
C PRO A 84 -28.60 16.09 25.12
N LEU A 85 -27.32 16.31 25.45
CA LEU A 85 -26.28 15.39 24.97
C LEU A 85 -26.76 14.00 25.40
N PRO A 86 -26.88 13.05 24.48
CA PRO A 86 -27.29 11.72 24.89
C PRO A 86 -26.36 11.32 26.03
N VAL A 87 -26.98 10.96 27.16
CA VAL A 87 -26.29 10.43 28.33
C VAL A 87 -25.15 9.58 27.84
N LYS A 88 -23.91 9.87 28.28
CA LYS A 88 -22.70 9.14 27.87
C LYS A 88 -23.06 7.67 27.79
N ALA A 89 -23.40 7.19 26.59
CA ALA A 89 -23.41 5.77 26.35
C ALA A 89 -22.02 5.31 26.81
N GLU A 90 -21.98 4.38 27.74
CA GLU A 90 -20.75 3.75 28.20
C GLU A 90 -19.87 3.59 26.96
N ARG A 91 -18.72 4.28 26.95
CA ARG A 91 -17.79 4.14 25.82
C ARG A 91 -17.54 2.65 25.70
N LYS A 92 -18.22 2.01 24.74
CA LYS A 92 -17.86 0.65 24.35
C LYS A 92 -16.35 0.70 24.18
N ALA A 93 -15.65 -0.10 24.97
CA ALA A 93 -14.20 -0.17 24.92
C ALA A 93 -13.79 -0.21 23.44
N ALA A 94 -12.90 0.69 23.06
CA ALA A 94 -12.40 0.70 21.68
C ALA A 94 -12.03 -0.75 21.33
N PRO A 95 -12.38 -1.25 20.14
CA PRO A 95 -12.08 -2.61 19.78
C PRO A 95 -10.61 -2.83 20.07
N SER A 96 -10.31 -3.73 20.99
CA SER A 96 -8.96 -4.12 21.34
C SER A 96 -8.31 -4.58 20.02
N LEU A 97 -7.41 -3.77 19.50
CA LEU A 97 -6.53 -4.21 18.42
C LEU A 97 -5.82 -5.44 19.00
N LYS A 98 -6.18 -6.63 18.50
CA LYS A 98 -5.45 -7.84 18.86
C LYS A 98 -3.99 -7.52 18.59
N PRO A 99 -3.09 -7.64 19.59
CA PRO A 99 -1.68 -7.44 19.34
C PRO A 99 -1.33 -8.35 18.17
N GLN A 100 -0.84 -7.78 17.07
CA GLN A 100 -0.21 -8.62 16.05
C GLN A 100 0.87 -9.38 16.81
N ALA A 101 0.73 -10.71 16.81
CA ALA A 101 1.62 -11.56 17.56
C ALA A 101 3.06 -11.22 17.19
N THR A 102 3.77 -10.58 18.10
CA THR A 102 5.20 -10.25 18.03
C THR A 102 6.07 -11.48 18.33
N ALA A 103 5.51 -12.66 18.28
CA ALA A 103 6.31 -13.87 18.21
C ALA A 103 7.15 -13.77 16.93
N GLN A 104 8.44 -13.96 17.03
CA GLN A 104 9.42 -14.04 15.95
C GLN A 104 9.08 -15.25 15.04
N SER A 105 7.94 -15.19 14.35
CA SER A 105 7.52 -16.23 13.44
C SER A 105 8.27 -16.07 12.13
N VAL A 106 8.96 -17.13 11.73
CA VAL A 106 9.57 -17.21 10.40
C VAL A 106 8.48 -17.43 9.37
N SER A 107 8.46 -16.66 8.31
CA SER A 107 7.41 -16.76 7.29
C SER A 107 8.01 -17.03 5.90
N PHE A 108 7.64 -18.16 5.32
CA PHE A 108 7.89 -18.49 3.91
C PHE A 108 6.78 -17.95 2.98
N ALA A 109 5.70 -17.42 3.55
CA ALA A 109 4.57 -16.87 2.80
C ALA A 109 4.75 -15.41 2.40
N LYS A 110 5.67 -14.68 3.02
CA LYS A 110 5.88 -13.23 2.80
C LYS A 110 7.18 -12.97 2.07
N SER A 111 7.10 -12.20 0.98
CA SER A 111 8.30 -11.63 0.34
C SER A 111 8.73 -10.38 1.10
N SER A 112 9.99 -10.31 1.49
CA SER A 112 10.60 -9.08 2.00
C SER A 112 12.00 -8.90 1.41
N VAL A 113 12.51 -7.68 1.46
CA VAL A 113 13.88 -7.39 1.03
C VAL A 113 14.76 -7.49 2.28
N PRO A 114 15.86 -8.26 2.24
CA PRO A 114 16.77 -8.35 3.37
C PRO A 114 17.34 -6.98 3.73
N PRO A 115 17.40 -6.62 5.04
CA PRO A 115 17.84 -5.28 5.45
C PRO A 115 19.21 -4.88 4.92
N ASP A 116 20.16 -5.82 4.87
CA ASP A 116 21.55 -5.57 4.47
C ASP A 116 21.76 -5.36 2.97
N THR A 117 20.72 -5.54 2.18
CA THR A 117 20.81 -5.42 0.72
C THR A 117 20.55 -4.01 0.21
N PHE A 118 19.84 -3.19 0.99
CA PHE A 118 19.55 -1.82 0.59
C PHE A 118 20.79 -0.91 0.67
N PRO A 119 21.08 -0.07 -0.32
CA PRO A 119 22.28 0.76 -0.37
C PRO A 119 22.14 2.05 0.46
N TYR A 120 22.01 1.94 1.79
CA TYR A 120 21.75 3.05 2.72
C TYR A 120 22.67 4.25 2.52
N ASN A 121 23.99 4.02 2.40
CA ASN A 121 24.99 5.10 2.27
C ASN A 121 24.82 5.89 0.97
N ILE A 122 24.50 5.20 -0.14
CA ILE A 122 24.26 5.84 -1.43
C ILE A 122 22.96 6.65 -1.35
N TRP A 123 21.89 6.05 -0.83
CA TRP A 123 20.61 6.73 -0.69
C TRP A 123 20.70 7.97 0.19
N ALA A 124 21.34 7.87 1.36
CA ALA A 124 21.52 9.00 2.28
C ALA A 124 22.34 10.14 1.64
N ARG A 125 23.37 9.80 0.86
CA ARG A 125 24.17 10.79 0.12
C ARG A 125 23.31 11.50 -0.95
N LEU A 126 22.55 10.76 -1.73
CA LEU A 126 21.68 11.33 -2.78
C LEU A 126 20.56 12.17 -2.18
N LEU A 127 19.95 11.73 -1.08
CA LEU A 127 18.94 12.51 -0.37
C LEU A 127 19.54 13.84 0.14
N ARG A 128 20.74 13.81 0.73
CA ARG A 128 21.42 15.04 1.16
C ARG A 128 21.71 15.96 -0.03
N ASN A 129 22.18 15.41 -1.14
CA ASN A 129 22.40 16.19 -2.35
C ASN A 129 21.08 16.80 -2.88
N THR A 130 19.99 16.04 -2.85
CA THR A 130 18.66 16.55 -3.24
C THR A 130 18.26 17.76 -2.40
N LEU A 131 18.46 17.69 -1.06
CA LEU A 131 18.14 18.78 -0.14
C LEU A 131 19.01 20.04 -0.34
N THR A 132 20.23 19.89 -0.88
CA THR A 132 21.17 21.01 -1.05
C THR A 132 21.22 21.57 -2.47
N THR A 133 20.81 20.82 -3.48
CA THR A 133 20.98 21.19 -4.89
C THR A 133 19.67 21.34 -5.66
N ALA A 134 18.57 20.75 -5.17
CA ALA A 134 17.27 20.95 -5.81
C ALA A 134 16.73 22.35 -5.53
N ASP A 135 15.90 22.86 -6.42
CA ASP A 135 15.13 24.07 -6.17
C ASP A 135 14.28 23.87 -4.90
N GLU A 136 14.50 24.71 -3.89
CA GLU A 136 13.77 24.66 -2.63
C GLU A 136 12.26 24.73 -2.87
N HIS A 137 11.82 25.55 -3.81
CA HIS A 137 10.41 25.67 -4.17
C HIS A 137 9.87 24.36 -4.74
N ALA A 138 10.59 23.66 -5.61
CA ALA A 138 10.17 22.39 -6.18
C ALA A 138 10.08 21.27 -5.13
N LEU A 139 10.87 21.34 -4.04
CA LEU A 139 10.83 20.35 -2.96
C LEU A 139 9.58 20.47 -2.08
N ILE A 140 9.08 21.70 -1.85
CA ILE A 140 8.01 21.99 -0.89
C ILE A 140 6.66 22.33 -1.54
N SER A 141 6.62 22.55 -2.87
CA SER A 141 5.39 22.83 -3.59
C SER A 141 4.56 21.57 -3.83
N ASP A 142 3.26 21.78 -4.02
CA ASP A 142 2.36 20.73 -4.48
C ASP A 142 2.85 20.14 -5.79
N THR A 143 2.77 18.81 -5.86
CA THR A 143 3.21 18.07 -7.04
C THR A 143 2.03 17.73 -7.94
N SER A 144 2.23 17.84 -9.25
CA SER A 144 1.30 17.32 -10.25
C SER A 144 0.81 15.91 -9.90
N ALA A 145 -0.43 15.59 -10.22
CA ALA A 145 -1.04 14.27 -10.02
C ALA A 145 -0.17 13.12 -10.57
N GLY A 146 0.57 13.37 -11.65
CA GLY A 146 1.49 12.38 -12.23
C GLY A 146 2.82 12.23 -11.49
N GLY A 147 3.16 13.09 -10.54
CA GLY A 147 4.46 13.13 -9.87
C GLY A 147 5.46 14.10 -10.52
N VAL A 148 6.67 14.20 -9.93
CA VAL A 148 7.69 15.14 -10.40
C VAL A 148 8.24 14.75 -11.78
N LEU A 149 8.41 15.74 -12.65
CA LEU A 149 8.90 15.52 -14.02
C LEU A 149 10.27 14.82 -14.07
N PRO A 150 11.27 15.18 -13.25
CA PRO A 150 12.57 14.48 -13.28
C PRO A 150 12.47 12.99 -13.04
N LEU A 151 11.62 12.51 -12.11
CA LEU A 151 11.45 11.07 -11.89
C LEU A 151 10.78 10.41 -13.10
N ARG A 152 9.74 11.01 -13.68
CA ARG A 152 9.07 10.50 -14.86
C ARG A 152 10.02 10.41 -16.06
N GLN A 153 10.89 11.40 -16.25
CA GLN A 153 11.93 11.38 -17.30
C GLN A 153 12.99 10.29 -17.05
N ALA A 154 13.44 10.13 -15.80
CA ALA A 154 14.38 9.07 -15.44
C ALA A 154 13.79 7.68 -15.68
N LEU A 155 12.50 7.48 -15.31
CA LEU A 155 11.77 6.25 -15.58
C LEU A 155 11.58 6.00 -17.08
N ALA A 156 11.21 6.99 -17.86
CA ALA A 156 11.05 6.84 -19.31
C ALA A 156 12.35 6.36 -19.97
N ARG A 157 13.50 6.95 -19.62
CA ARG A 157 14.82 6.51 -20.10
C ARG A 157 15.17 5.09 -19.66
N HIS A 158 14.96 4.78 -18.37
CA HIS A 158 15.22 3.45 -17.82
C HIS A 158 14.37 2.37 -18.51
N LEU A 159 13.07 2.61 -18.68
CA LEU A 159 12.14 1.70 -19.35
C LEU A 159 12.50 1.48 -20.82
N TYR A 160 12.94 2.51 -21.52
CA TYR A 160 13.42 2.37 -22.88
C TYR A 160 14.66 1.45 -22.95
N GLN A 161 15.63 1.68 -22.08
CA GLN A 161 16.89 0.92 -22.07
C GLN A 161 16.70 -0.52 -21.58
N PHE A 162 15.89 -0.69 -20.53
CA PHE A 162 15.74 -1.98 -19.85
C PHE A 162 14.62 -2.86 -20.43
N ARG A 163 13.51 -2.25 -20.88
CA ARG A 163 12.31 -2.97 -21.36
C ARG A 163 11.98 -2.71 -22.83
N GLY A 164 12.67 -1.80 -23.48
CA GLY A 164 12.36 -1.40 -24.85
C GLY A 164 11.07 -0.59 -24.99
N LEU A 165 10.53 -0.04 -23.88
CA LEU A 165 9.29 0.74 -23.85
C LEU A 165 9.57 2.20 -24.20
N ASN A 166 9.06 2.66 -25.32
CA ASN A 166 9.16 4.06 -25.74
C ASN A 166 7.95 4.85 -25.22
N ILE A 167 8.06 5.44 -24.03
CA ILE A 167 6.97 6.07 -23.30
C ILE A 167 7.32 7.54 -23.04
N ALA A 168 6.37 8.45 -23.30
CA ALA A 168 6.50 9.85 -22.93
C ALA A 168 6.34 10.02 -21.40
N PRO A 169 7.08 10.95 -20.77
CA PRO A 169 6.96 11.22 -19.32
C PRO A 169 5.54 11.54 -18.87
N GLU A 170 4.71 12.10 -19.72
CA GLU A 170 3.31 12.45 -19.46
C GLU A 170 2.41 11.23 -19.28
N GLN A 171 2.80 10.09 -19.83
CA GLN A 171 2.09 8.81 -19.70
C GLN A 171 2.41 8.11 -18.36
N ILE A 172 3.41 8.57 -17.62
CA ILE A 172 3.87 7.97 -16.37
C ILE A 172 3.19 8.64 -15.19
N ILE A 173 2.48 7.85 -14.38
CA ILE A 173 1.83 8.31 -13.15
C ILE A 173 2.46 7.61 -11.96
N ILE A 174 2.98 8.40 -11.02
CA ILE A 174 3.62 7.92 -9.78
C ILE A 174 2.57 7.80 -8.68
N GLY A 175 2.64 6.74 -7.87
CA GLY A 175 1.74 6.53 -6.74
C GLY A 175 2.40 5.87 -5.55
N ALA A 176 1.82 6.07 -4.36
CA ALA A 176 2.31 5.51 -3.10
C ALA A 176 1.97 4.02 -2.97
N GLY A 177 2.59 3.20 -3.81
CA GLY A 177 2.35 1.76 -3.92
C GLY A 177 1.23 1.40 -4.89
N THR A 178 1.20 0.13 -5.30
CA THR A 178 0.25 -0.37 -6.31
C THR A 178 -1.21 -0.20 -5.92
N GLN A 179 -1.54 -0.29 -4.62
CA GLN A 179 -2.91 -0.08 -4.14
C GLN A 179 -3.46 1.32 -4.47
N THR A 180 -2.62 2.36 -4.36
CA THR A 180 -2.99 3.72 -4.78
C THR A 180 -3.25 3.76 -6.29
N LEU A 181 -2.42 3.09 -7.08
CA LEU A 181 -2.60 3.01 -8.53
C LEU A 181 -3.88 2.26 -8.91
N TYR A 182 -4.21 1.15 -8.23
CA TYR A 182 -5.49 0.45 -8.45
C TYR A 182 -6.69 1.36 -8.19
N ASN A 183 -6.66 2.15 -7.12
CA ASN A 183 -7.70 3.12 -6.81
C ASN A 183 -7.84 4.19 -7.92
N LEU A 184 -6.72 4.72 -8.40
CA LEU A 184 -6.71 5.70 -9.50
C LEU A 184 -7.23 5.10 -10.81
N ILE A 185 -6.87 3.84 -11.13
CA ILE A 185 -7.38 3.14 -12.30
C ILE A 185 -8.90 2.95 -12.23
N VAL A 186 -9.43 2.54 -11.07
CA VAL A 186 -10.89 2.41 -10.89
C VAL A 186 -11.58 3.76 -11.04
N GLN A 187 -10.99 4.84 -10.54
CA GLN A 187 -11.57 6.18 -10.72
C GLN A 187 -11.49 6.65 -12.18
N LEU A 188 -10.40 6.30 -12.88
CA LEU A 188 -10.19 6.65 -14.28
C LEU A 188 -11.16 5.91 -15.20
N LEU A 189 -11.19 4.58 -15.13
CA LEU A 189 -11.98 3.71 -16.00
C LEU A 189 -13.46 3.65 -15.61
N GLY A 190 -13.75 3.72 -14.31
CA GLY A 190 -15.12 3.65 -13.76
C GLY A 190 -15.42 2.35 -13.00
N ARG A 191 -16.35 2.44 -12.05
CA ARG A 191 -16.78 1.31 -11.20
C ARG A 191 -17.81 0.40 -11.85
N SER A 192 -18.45 0.85 -12.93
CA SER A 192 -19.49 0.11 -13.63
C SER A 192 -18.96 -1.03 -14.50
N HIS A 193 -17.65 -1.07 -14.75
CA HIS A 193 -16.99 -2.12 -15.51
C HIS A 193 -16.82 -3.39 -14.68
N VAL A 194 -16.89 -4.53 -15.37
CA VAL A 194 -16.59 -5.85 -14.79
C VAL A 194 -15.09 -6.12 -14.93
N TYR A 195 -14.42 -6.36 -13.81
CA TYR A 195 -13.00 -6.66 -13.76
C TYR A 195 -12.75 -8.17 -13.68
N ALA A 196 -11.98 -8.71 -14.59
CA ALA A 196 -11.53 -10.10 -14.57
C ALA A 196 -10.16 -10.19 -13.89
N LEU A 197 -10.03 -11.13 -12.94
CA LEU A 197 -8.82 -11.41 -12.19
C LEU A 197 -8.42 -12.87 -12.36
N GLU A 198 -7.11 -13.14 -12.27
CA GLU A 198 -6.55 -14.49 -12.28
C GLU A 198 -6.97 -15.28 -11.03
N ASN A 199 -7.26 -16.57 -11.19
CA ASN A 199 -7.61 -17.48 -10.10
C ASN A 199 -6.91 -18.84 -10.27
N PRO A 200 -5.91 -19.19 -9.41
CA PRO A 200 -5.51 -18.47 -8.20
C PRO A 200 -4.82 -17.14 -8.50
N GLY A 201 -4.90 -16.19 -7.55
CA GLY A 201 -4.37 -14.84 -7.73
C GLY A 201 -4.00 -14.16 -6.42
N TYR A 202 -3.56 -12.91 -6.52
CA TYR A 202 -3.13 -12.11 -5.37
C TYR A 202 -4.33 -11.62 -4.55
N PRO A 203 -4.54 -12.11 -3.29
CA PRO A 203 -5.75 -11.80 -2.51
C PRO A 203 -5.94 -10.32 -2.22
N GLN A 204 -4.83 -9.55 -2.04
CA GLN A 204 -4.91 -8.12 -1.76
C GLN A 204 -5.38 -7.31 -2.97
N LEU A 205 -5.15 -7.81 -4.19
CA LEU A 205 -5.68 -7.20 -5.41
C LEU A 205 -7.20 -7.31 -5.44
N ALA A 206 -7.74 -8.51 -5.19
CA ALA A 206 -9.18 -8.73 -5.10
C ALA A 206 -9.82 -7.85 -4.01
N ALA A 207 -9.20 -7.81 -2.82
CA ALA A 207 -9.66 -6.97 -1.71
C ALA A 207 -9.64 -5.47 -2.06
N ALA A 208 -8.61 -5.00 -2.80
CA ALA A 208 -8.53 -3.60 -3.23
C ALA A 208 -9.66 -3.22 -4.19
N TYR A 209 -9.99 -4.09 -5.15
CA TYR A 209 -11.11 -3.85 -6.06
C TYR A 209 -12.47 -3.93 -5.35
N GLN A 210 -12.66 -4.91 -4.46
CA GLN A 210 -13.87 -5.01 -3.64
C GLN A 210 -14.08 -3.76 -2.75
N ALA A 211 -13.01 -3.24 -2.16
CA ALA A 211 -13.06 -2.00 -1.36
C ALA A 211 -13.39 -0.74 -2.19
N ASN A 212 -13.27 -0.82 -3.51
CA ASN A 212 -13.69 0.23 -4.45
C ASN A 212 -15.08 -0.02 -5.06
N ASP A 213 -15.86 -0.97 -4.53
CA ASP A 213 -17.18 -1.37 -5.04
C ASP A 213 -17.15 -1.83 -6.51
N VAL A 214 -16.06 -2.45 -6.94
CA VAL A 214 -15.91 -3.00 -8.29
C VAL A 214 -16.33 -4.45 -8.31
N PHE A 215 -17.13 -4.81 -9.31
CA PHE A 215 -17.54 -6.20 -9.52
C PHE A 215 -16.40 -7.00 -10.18
N CYS A 216 -15.93 -8.06 -9.51
CA CYS A 216 -14.85 -8.90 -9.97
C CYS A 216 -15.34 -10.29 -10.43
N ARG A 217 -14.77 -10.77 -11.54
CA ARG A 217 -14.86 -12.16 -12.00
C ARG A 217 -13.48 -12.82 -11.81
N TYR A 218 -13.48 -13.97 -11.17
CA TYR A 218 -12.27 -14.75 -10.92
C TYR A 218 -12.18 -15.87 -11.95
N LEU A 219 -11.25 -15.74 -12.89
CA LEU A 219 -11.17 -16.61 -14.04
C LEU A 219 -10.12 -17.72 -13.83
N PRO A 220 -10.47 -18.98 -14.08
CA PRO A 220 -9.53 -20.10 -13.99
C PRO A 220 -8.44 -19.97 -15.07
N MET A 221 -7.27 -20.47 -14.73
CA MET A 221 -6.10 -20.50 -15.62
C MET A 221 -5.77 -21.92 -16.04
N ASP A 222 -5.15 -22.05 -17.21
CA ASP A 222 -4.41 -23.24 -17.64
C ASP A 222 -2.89 -23.02 -17.45
N ALA A 223 -2.06 -23.94 -17.96
CA ALA A 223 -0.60 -23.83 -17.90
C ALA A 223 -0.02 -22.60 -18.62
N HIS A 224 -0.84 -21.82 -19.31
CA HIS A 224 -0.45 -20.62 -20.07
C HIS A 224 -1.15 -19.35 -19.57
N GLY A 225 -1.82 -19.39 -18.42
CA GLY A 225 -2.57 -18.29 -17.83
C GLY A 225 -4.07 -18.28 -18.23
N ILE A 226 -4.73 -17.12 -18.17
CA ILE A 226 -6.15 -17.00 -18.50
C ILE A 226 -6.39 -17.35 -19.98
N ARG A 227 -7.40 -18.16 -20.20
CA ARG A 227 -7.86 -18.55 -21.56
C ARG A 227 -8.72 -17.45 -22.19
N ALA A 228 -8.47 -17.12 -23.45
CA ALA A 228 -9.18 -16.08 -24.16
C ALA A 228 -10.69 -16.39 -24.35
N ASP A 229 -11.05 -17.67 -24.53
CA ASP A 229 -12.45 -18.11 -24.64
C ASP A 229 -13.22 -17.97 -23.32
N VAL A 230 -12.58 -18.29 -22.19
CA VAL A 230 -13.16 -18.09 -20.85
C VAL A 230 -13.36 -16.59 -20.60
N LEU A 231 -12.37 -15.76 -20.95
CA LEU A 231 -12.44 -14.32 -20.80
C LEU A 231 -13.54 -13.70 -21.67
N GLU A 232 -13.67 -14.10 -22.92
CA GLU A 232 -14.73 -13.59 -23.83
C GLU A 232 -16.14 -13.85 -23.27
N ASN A 233 -16.36 -15.03 -22.68
CA ASN A 233 -17.64 -15.42 -22.11
C ASN A 233 -17.90 -14.88 -20.67
N SER A 234 -16.90 -14.26 -20.05
CA SER A 234 -17.02 -13.74 -18.68
C SER A 234 -17.85 -12.47 -18.55
N GLY A 235 -18.05 -11.75 -19.66
CA GLY A 235 -18.67 -10.41 -19.65
C GLY A 235 -17.76 -9.32 -19.06
N ALA A 236 -16.45 -9.58 -18.91
CA ALA A 236 -15.51 -8.59 -18.39
C ALA A 236 -15.16 -7.52 -19.43
N ASP A 237 -14.91 -6.31 -18.92
CA ASP A 237 -14.39 -5.19 -19.70
C ASP A 237 -12.90 -4.94 -19.38
N ILE A 238 -12.49 -5.16 -18.14
CA ILE A 238 -11.13 -4.92 -17.67
C ILE A 238 -10.52 -6.25 -17.24
N LEU A 239 -9.33 -6.55 -17.75
CA LEU A 239 -8.56 -7.73 -17.37
C LEU A 239 -7.31 -7.33 -16.60
N HIS A 240 -7.12 -7.84 -15.37
CA HIS A 240 -5.89 -7.61 -14.61
C HIS A 240 -5.10 -8.92 -14.49
N ILE A 241 -3.87 -8.92 -15.00
CA ILE A 241 -2.99 -10.09 -15.10
C ILE A 241 -1.54 -9.74 -14.80
N SER A 242 -0.75 -10.78 -14.48
CA SER A 242 0.72 -10.70 -14.32
C SER A 242 1.41 -11.64 -15.34
N PRO A 243 1.48 -11.26 -16.61
CA PRO A 243 1.85 -12.18 -17.69
C PRO A 243 3.34 -12.56 -17.72
N SER A 244 4.21 -11.75 -17.09
CA SER A 244 5.66 -12.02 -17.04
C SER A 244 6.03 -13.00 -15.93
N HIS A 245 5.25 -13.05 -14.84
CA HIS A 245 5.44 -13.94 -13.71
C HIS A 245 4.17 -13.94 -12.85
N GLN A 246 3.25 -14.84 -13.15
CA GLN A 246 1.96 -14.89 -12.46
C GLN A 246 2.13 -15.24 -10.98
N PHE A 247 1.47 -14.50 -10.11
CA PHE A 247 1.45 -14.81 -8.69
C PHE A 247 0.13 -15.49 -8.30
N PRO A 248 0.17 -16.67 -7.63
CA PRO A 248 1.34 -17.33 -7.02
C PRO A 248 1.98 -18.43 -7.87
N THR A 249 1.46 -18.76 -9.04
CA THR A 249 1.83 -19.99 -9.77
C THR A 249 3.20 -19.93 -10.45
N GLY A 250 3.76 -18.74 -10.68
CA GLY A 250 5.01 -18.59 -11.40
C GLY A 250 4.87 -18.74 -12.92
N ILE A 251 3.67 -18.94 -13.44
CA ILE A 251 3.42 -19.10 -14.88
C ILE A 251 3.91 -17.87 -15.63
N VAL A 252 4.68 -18.13 -16.70
CA VAL A 252 5.07 -17.14 -17.69
C VAL A 252 4.18 -17.30 -18.92
N MET A 253 3.37 -16.30 -19.19
CA MET A 253 2.42 -16.33 -20.31
C MET A 253 3.14 -16.33 -21.66
N PRO A 254 2.92 -17.33 -22.54
CA PRO A 254 3.54 -17.38 -23.86
C PRO A 254 3.00 -16.28 -24.79
N VAL A 255 3.81 -15.92 -25.78
CA VAL A 255 3.49 -14.81 -26.68
C VAL A 255 2.17 -15.02 -27.45
N SER A 256 1.84 -16.25 -27.82
CA SER A 256 0.56 -16.58 -28.48
C SER A 256 -0.64 -16.17 -27.61
N ARG A 257 -0.62 -16.52 -26.32
CA ARG A 257 -1.69 -16.14 -25.38
C ARG A 257 -1.77 -14.62 -25.20
N ARG A 258 -0.62 -13.92 -25.20
CA ARG A 258 -0.58 -12.46 -25.12
C ARG A 258 -1.30 -11.81 -26.31
N TYR A 259 -1.08 -12.30 -27.53
CA TYR A 259 -1.80 -11.82 -28.71
C TYR A 259 -3.30 -12.14 -28.67
N GLU A 260 -3.69 -13.31 -28.15
CA GLU A 260 -5.12 -13.64 -27.97
C GLU A 260 -5.83 -12.63 -27.04
N LEU A 261 -5.17 -12.27 -25.93
CA LEU A 261 -5.72 -11.30 -24.96
C LEU A 261 -5.72 -9.87 -25.53
N LEU A 262 -4.68 -9.45 -26.27
CA LEU A 262 -4.69 -8.15 -26.95
C LEU A 262 -5.80 -8.09 -28.00
N HIS A 263 -6.00 -9.16 -28.76
CA HIS A 263 -7.12 -9.24 -29.69
C HIS A 263 -8.48 -9.15 -29.00
N TRP A 264 -8.64 -9.78 -27.83
CA TRP A 264 -9.84 -9.63 -27.02
C TRP A 264 -10.07 -8.16 -26.61
N ALA A 265 -9.03 -7.47 -26.17
CA ALA A 265 -9.14 -6.07 -25.76
C ALA A 265 -9.48 -5.14 -26.95
N ALA A 266 -8.89 -5.38 -28.12
CA ALA A 266 -9.11 -4.59 -29.31
C ALA A 266 -10.57 -4.65 -29.86
N LYS A 267 -11.33 -5.71 -29.53
CA LYS A 267 -12.72 -5.88 -30.02
C LYS A 267 -13.69 -4.81 -29.51
N LYS A 268 -13.43 -4.16 -28.37
CA LYS A 268 -14.31 -3.15 -27.78
C LYS A 268 -13.50 -1.98 -27.21
N ASN A 269 -13.99 -0.76 -27.42
CA ASN A 269 -13.35 0.45 -26.90
C ASN A 269 -13.29 0.48 -25.38
N SER A 270 -14.27 -0.10 -24.69
CA SER A 270 -14.32 -0.17 -23.22
C SER A 270 -13.38 -1.19 -22.58
N ARG A 271 -12.75 -2.07 -23.38
CA ARG A 271 -11.89 -3.12 -22.87
C ARG A 271 -10.46 -2.65 -22.71
N TYR A 272 -9.87 -2.96 -21.54
CA TYR A 272 -8.46 -2.71 -21.23
C TYR A 272 -7.84 -3.91 -20.52
N ILE A 273 -6.51 -4.01 -20.62
CA ILE A 273 -5.70 -4.98 -19.88
C ILE A 273 -4.81 -4.18 -18.91
N ILE A 274 -4.82 -4.57 -17.64
CA ILE A 274 -3.89 -4.07 -16.63
C ILE A 274 -2.81 -5.14 -16.48
N GLU A 275 -1.58 -4.81 -16.88
CA GLU A 275 -0.41 -5.65 -16.75
C GLU A 275 0.34 -5.28 -15.47
N ASP A 276 0.31 -6.14 -14.43
CA ASP A 276 1.06 -5.96 -13.19
C ASP A 276 2.38 -6.72 -13.25
N ASP A 277 3.48 -5.99 -13.44
CA ASP A 277 4.83 -6.50 -13.66
C ASP A 277 5.72 -6.25 -12.43
N TYR A 278 5.33 -6.86 -11.30
CA TYR A 278 5.78 -6.54 -9.95
C TYR A 278 7.22 -6.95 -9.61
N ASP A 279 7.84 -7.88 -10.36
CA ASP A 279 9.18 -8.44 -10.07
C ASP A 279 10.03 -8.71 -11.32
N CYS A 280 9.73 -8.06 -12.42
CA CYS A 280 10.39 -8.28 -13.73
C CYS A 280 11.92 -8.09 -13.70
N GLU A 281 12.43 -7.29 -12.78
CA GLU A 281 13.86 -7.09 -12.57
C GLU A 281 14.56 -8.34 -12.07
N PHE A 282 13.83 -9.30 -11.47
CA PHE A 282 14.37 -10.50 -10.82
C PHE A 282 14.23 -11.77 -11.64
N ARG A 283 14.21 -11.66 -12.96
CA ARG A 283 14.43 -12.86 -13.78
C ARG A 283 15.88 -13.32 -13.60
N LEU A 284 16.04 -14.53 -13.05
CA LEU A 284 17.34 -15.05 -12.64
C LEU A 284 18.11 -15.66 -13.81
N PHE A 285 17.42 -16.08 -14.88
CA PHE A 285 17.99 -16.59 -16.11
C PHE A 285 17.49 -15.84 -17.35
N GLY A 286 18.37 -15.64 -18.30
CA GLY A 286 18.04 -15.02 -19.57
C GLY A 286 17.82 -13.50 -19.49
N LYS A 287 17.30 -12.96 -20.59
CA LYS A 287 16.89 -11.54 -20.66
C LYS A 287 15.50 -11.34 -20.04
N PRO A 288 15.18 -10.12 -19.55
CA PRO A 288 13.81 -9.79 -19.16
C PRO A 288 12.82 -10.12 -20.28
N ILE A 289 11.66 -10.66 -19.91
CA ILE A 289 10.59 -10.94 -20.86
C ILE A 289 9.98 -9.60 -21.29
N PRO A 290 9.84 -9.33 -22.61
CA PRO A 290 9.15 -8.13 -23.07
C PRO A 290 7.75 -8.05 -22.45
N PRO A 291 7.31 -6.91 -21.93
CA PRO A 291 5.96 -6.78 -21.38
C PRO A 291 4.90 -6.88 -22.47
N LEU A 292 3.66 -7.18 -22.08
CA LEU A 292 2.50 -7.19 -22.96
C LEU A 292 2.32 -5.81 -23.62
N GLN A 293 2.52 -4.76 -22.84
CA GLN A 293 2.45 -3.36 -23.31
C GLN A 293 3.40 -3.08 -24.50
N SER A 294 4.57 -3.73 -24.58
CA SER A 294 5.53 -3.51 -25.67
C SER A 294 5.06 -4.02 -27.04
N ILE A 295 4.08 -4.92 -27.08
CA ILE A 295 3.49 -5.48 -28.31
C ILE A 295 2.05 -4.99 -28.53
N ASP A 296 1.56 -4.09 -27.71
CA ASP A 296 0.24 -3.47 -27.84
C ASP A 296 0.28 -2.34 -28.88
N THR A 297 -0.42 -2.52 -29.99
CA THR A 297 -0.58 -1.52 -31.06
C THR A 297 -1.88 -0.73 -30.98
N GLU A 298 -2.80 -1.17 -30.14
CA GLU A 298 -4.18 -0.63 -30.04
C GLU A 298 -4.42 0.22 -28.80
N GLU A 299 -3.33 0.52 -28.05
CA GLU A 299 -3.39 1.36 -26.83
C GLU A 299 -4.37 0.83 -25.77
N LYS A 300 -4.36 -0.50 -25.53
CA LYS A 300 -5.27 -1.21 -24.61
C LYS A 300 -4.62 -1.62 -23.31
N VAL A 301 -3.30 -1.48 -23.16
CA VAL A 301 -2.58 -1.97 -21.98
C VAL A 301 -2.18 -0.83 -21.06
N ILE A 302 -2.62 -0.93 -19.81
CA ILE A 302 -2.13 -0.14 -18.66
C ILE A 302 -1.08 -0.99 -17.97
N TYR A 303 0.17 -0.53 -17.97
CA TYR A 303 1.28 -1.24 -17.32
C TYR A 303 1.51 -0.70 -15.91
N ILE A 304 1.76 -1.58 -14.94
CA ILE A 304 2.07 -1.21 -13.55
C ILE A 304 3.38 -1.88 -13.12
N ASN A 305 4.19 -1.14 -12.38
CA ASN A 305 5.39 -1.68 -11.73
C ASN A 305 5.61 -1.01 -10.35
N THR A 306 6.45 -1.62 -9.51
CA THR A 306 6.69 -1.17 -8.13
C THR A 306 8.14 -1.30 -7.71
N PHE A 307 8.64 -0.31 -6.99
CA PHE A 307 9.95 -0.39 -6.32
C PHE A 307 9.93 -1.17 -5.00
N SER A 308 8.77 -1.65 -4.56
CA SER A 308 8.62 -2.37 -3.28
C SER A 308 9.42 -3.67 -3.22
N LYS A 309 9.69 -4.30 -4.36
CA LYS A 309 10.48 -5.54 -4.47
C LYS A 309 11.95 -5.27 -4.74
N THR A 310 12.24 -4.21 -5.46
CA THR A 310 13.59 -3.85 -5.90
C THR A 310 14.36 -3.02 -4.87
N LEU A 311 13.69 -2.14 -4.14
CA LEU A 311 14.32 -1.33 -3.09
C LEU A 311 13.91 -1.80 -1.69
N ALA A 312 12.72 -1.45 -1.23
CA ALA A 312 12.13 -1.96 -0.01
C ALA A 312 10.61 -1.68 0.01
N PRO A 313 9.80 -2.50 0.70
CA PRO A 313 8.35 -2.27 0.79
C PRO A 313 7.96 -0.93 1.44
N THR A 314 8.82 -0.38 2.28
CA THR A 314 8.62 0.90 2.99
C THR A 314 8.75 2.13 2.11
N PHE A 315 9.42 2.05 0.97
CA PHE A 315 9.54 3.15 0.01
C PHE A 315 8.18 3.56 -0.58
N ARG A 316 7.28 2.61 -0.73
CA ARG A 316 5.93 2.87 -1.22
C ARG A 316 5.90 3.66 -2.53
N ILE A 317 6.84 3.44 -3.45
CA ILE A 317 6.83 4.07 -4.77
C ILE A 317 6.49 3.00 -5.81
N SER A 318 5.46 3.27 -6.59
CA SER A 318 5.04 2.50 -7.75
C SER A 318 4.68 3.46 -8.87
N TYR A 319 4.61 2.97 -10.08
CA TYR A 319 4.20 3.77 -11.22
C TYR A 319 3.32 2.97 -12.17
N MET A 320 2.48 3.67 -12.92
CA MET A 320 1.74 3.10 -14.04
C MET A 320 2.04 3.87 -15.31
N LEU A 321 1.98 3.17 -16.42
CA LEU A 321 2.07 3.71 -17.77
C LEU A 321 0.69 3.66 -18.38
N LEU A 322 0.17 4.81 -18.75
CA LEU A 322 -1.14 4.94 -19.39
C LEU A 322 -0.96 5.08 -20.91
N PRO A 323 -1.82 4.45 -21.71
CA PRO A 323 -1.99 4.84 -23.12
C PRO A 323 -2.20 6.36 -23.26
N PRO A 324 -1.76 6.99 -24.37
CA PRO A 324 -1.83 8.46 -24.53
C PRO A 324 -3.22 9.05 -24.26
N HIS A 325 -4.28 8.42 -24.79
CA HIS A 325 -5.65 8.87 -24.58
C HIS A 325 -6.10 8.75 -23.11
N LEU A 326 -5.68 7.70 -22.38
CA LEU A 326 -5.96 7.56 -20.95
C LEU A 326 -5.12 8.50 -20.10
N ALA A 327 -3.90 8.84 -20.52
CA ALA A 327 -3.08 9.85 -19.85
C ALA A 327 -3.75 11.23 -19.93
N SER A 328 -4.25 11.65 -21.11
CA SER A 328 -5.03 12.87 -21.24
C SER A 328 -6.26 12.86 -20.34
N LEU A 329 -7.05 11.79 -20.39
CA LEU A 329 -8.24 11.62 -19.55
C LEU A 329 -7.90 11.66 -18.05
N PHE A 330 -6.72 11.10 -17.65
CA PHE A 330 -6.26 11.14 -16.26
C PHE A 330 -6.04 12.57 -15.78
N TYR A 331 -5.33 13.40 -16.54
CA TYR A 331 -5.09 14.79 -16.16
C TYR A 331 -6.37 15.62 -16.18
N ASP A 332 -7.27 15.38 -17.12
CA ASP A 332 -8.57 16.07 -17.20
C ASP A 332 -9.47 15.72 -16.01
N LYS A 333 -9.54 14.43 -15.65
CA LYS A 333 -10.48 13.92 -14.65
C LYS A 333 -9.92 13.91 -13.24
N LEU A 334 -8.63 13.60 -13.07
CA LEU A 334 -7.96 13.38 -11.79
C LEU A 334 -6.78 14.32 -11.55
N GLY A 335 -6.53 15.27 -12.46
CA GLY A 335 -5.40 16.20 -12.36
C GLY A 335 -5.46 17.16 -11.16
N PHE A 336 -6.60 17.24 -10.47
CA PHE A 336 -6.76 18.02 -9.23
C PHE A 336 -6.12 17.34 -8.00
N TYR A 337 -5.75 16.06 -8.09
CA TYR A 337 -5.00 15.39 -7.02
C TYR A 337 -3.54 15.85 -6.99
N SER A 338 -2.98 15.93 -5.81
CA SER A 338 -1.52 15.96 -5.65
C SER A 338 -0.98 14.53 -5.63
N CYS A 339 0.24 14.35 -6.15
CA CYS A 339 0.91 13.05 -6.08
C CYS A 339 1.09 12.60 -4.63
N THR A 340 0.82 11.33 -4.37
CA THR A 340 0.85 10.74 -3.02
C THR A 340 2.25 10.41 -2.51
N VAL A 341 3.29 10.56 -3.33
CA VAL A 341 4.69 10.30 -2.99
C VAL A 341 5.40 11.62 -2.70
N SER A 342 6.18 11.66 -1.63
CA SER A 342 6.97 12.82 -1.24
C SER A 342 7.94 13.27 -2.36
N ASN A 343 8.04 14.58 -2.60
CA ASN A 343 8.99 15.15 -3.57
C ASN A 343 10.43 14.80 -3.22
N PHE A 344 10.80 14.79 -1.94
CA PHE A 344 12.15 14.42 -1.49
C PHE A 344 12.54 13.01 -1.96
N GLU A 345 11.63 12.05 -1.85
CA GLU A 345 11.86 10.68 -2.29
C GLU A 345 11.86 10.56 -3.82
N GLN A 346 10.95 11.27 -4.49
CA GLN A 346 10.89 11.27 -5.95
C GLN A 346 12.15 11.83 -6.60
N PHE A 347 12.64 12.98 -6.14
CA PHE A 347 13.90 13.56 -6.65
C PHE A 347 15.13 12.70 -6.32
N THR A 348 15.15 12.08 -5.12
CA THR A 348 16.23 11.18 -4.73
C THR A 348 16.23 9.92 -5.62
N LEU A 349 15.06 9.34 -5.88
CA LEU A 349 14.93 8.17 -6.75
C LEU A 349 15.29 8.51 -8.20
N ALA A 350 14.92 9.69 -8.71
CA ALA A 350 15.32 10.14 -10.03
C ALA A 350 16.85 10.12 -10.18
N LYS A 351 17.57 10.73 -9.25
CA LYS A 351 19.05 10.72 -9.23
C LYS A 351 19.62 9.31 -9.07
N PHE A 352 18.98 8.47 -8.25
CA PHE A 352 19.41 7.08 -8.05
C PHE A 352 19.34 6.26 -9.34
N ILE A 353 18.32 6.51 -10.17
CA ILE A 353 18.19 5.90 -11.52
C ILE A 353 19.19 6.53 -12.50
N GLU A 354 19.22 7.86 -12.62
CA GLU A 354 20.03 8.60 -13.59
C GLU A 354 21.53 8.35 -13.44
N ASP A 355 22.03 8.29 -12.21
CA ASP A 355 23.43 8.01 -11.91
C ASP A 355 23.79 6.51 -12.04
N GLY A 356 22.87 5.66 -12.48
CA GLY A 356 23.04 4.21 -12.69
C GLY A 356 23.18 3.41 -11.38
N TYR A 357 22.83 3.97 -10.22
CA TYR A 357 22.87 3.24 -8.95
C TYR A 357 21.77 2.18 -8.89
N PHE A 358 20.61 2.44 -9.49
CA PHE A 358 19.51 1.48 -9.54
C PHE A 358 19.90 0.21 -10.29
N GLU A 359 20.50 0.33 -11.48
CA GLU A 359 20.93 -0.83 -12.27
C GLU A 359 22.01 -1.64 -11.55
N ARG A 360 23.01 -0.96 -10.97
CA ARG A 360 24.04 -1.64 -10.15
C ARG A 360 23.42 -2.38 -8.97
N HIS A 361 22.43 -1.78 -8.33
CA HIS A 361 21.70 -2.42 -7.24
C HIS A 361 20.95 -3.66 -7.72
N ILE A 362 20.17 -3.58 -8.80
CA ILE A 362 19.44 -4.71 -9.39
C ILE A 362 20.40 -5.86 -9.76
N ASN A 363 21.50 -5.57 -10.41
CA ASN A 363 22.47 -6.59 -10.79
C ASN A 363 23.07 -7.32 -9.57
N ARG A 364 23.37 -6.57 -8.50
CA ARG A 364 23.81 -7.15 -7.22
C ARG A 364 22.72 -8.04 -6.60
N MET A 365 21.47 -7.58 -6.60
CA MET A 365 20.35 -8.32 -6.06
C MET A 365 20.05 -9.60 -6.85
N ARG A 366 20.13 -9.55 -8.20
CA ARG A 366 20.02 -10.75 -9.04
C ARG A 366 21.07 -11.80 -8.69
N THR A 367 22.31 -11.40 -8.53
CA THR A 367 23.40 -12.31 -8.14
C THR A 367 23.16 -12.89 -6.77
N TYR A 368 22.76 -12.06 -5.81
CA TYR A 368 22.42 -12.49 -4.44
C TYR A 368 21.26 -13.51 -4.45
N TYR A 369 20.14 -13.20 -5.10
CA TYR A 369 18.96 -14.09 -5.10
C TYR A 369 19.22 -15.37 -5.91
N ARG A 370 19.98 -15.31 -6.99
CA ARG A 370 20.40 -16.51 -7.71
C ARG A 370 21.22 -17.44 -6.83
N SER A 371 22.26 -16.94 -6.18
CA SER A 371 23.09 -17.72 -5.27
C SER A 371 22.26 -18.31 -4.11
N LYS A 372 21.34 -17.55 -3.57
CA LYS A 372 20.47 -18.00 -2.49
C LYS A 372 19.52 -19.11 -2.93
N ARG A 373 18.88 -18.94 -4.09
CA ARG A 373 18.02 -19.96 -4.68
C ARG A 373 18.81 -21.26 -4.95
N ASP A 374 19.98 -21.16 -5.59
CA ASP A 374 20.77 -22.33 -5.95
C ASP A 374 21.17 -23.15 -4.71
N ARG A 375 21.58 -22.46 -3.63
CA ARG A 375 21.86 -23.10 -2.35
C ARG A 375 20.62 -23.73 -1.71
N LEU A 376 19.45 -23.07 -1.83
CA LEU A 376 18.19 -23.60 -1.33
C LEU A 376 17.78 -24.87 -2.10
N LEU A 377 17.87 -24.85 -3.42
CA LEU A 377 17.58 -26.03 -4.26
C LEU A 377 18.52 -27.21 -3.93
N GLN A 378 19.81 -26.92 -3.77
CA GLN A 378 20.78 -27.93 -3.31
C GLN A 378 20.41 -28.51 -1.93
N TYR A 379 20.02 -27.66 -0.98
CA TYR A 379 19.56 -28.11 0.34
C TYR A 379 18.32 -29.03 0.21
N LEU A 380 17.32 -28.65 -0.60
CA LEU A 380 16.11 -29.46 -0.78
C LEU A 380 16.44 -30.83 -1.38
N THR A 381 17.34 -30.91 -2.39
CA THR A 381 17.75 -32.16 -3.01
C THR A 381 18.59 -33.07 -2.10
N GLN A 382 19.25 -32.51 -1.09
CA GLN A 382 20.08 -33.25 -0.13
C GLN A 382 19.32 -33.59 1.17
N SER A 383 18.10 -33.06 1.35
CA SER A 383 17.31 -33.30 2.55
C SER A 383 16.72 -34.73 2.56
N ASP A 384 16.49 -35.30 3.75
CA ASP A 384 15.76 -36.56 3.91
C ASP A 384 14.36 -36.55 3.29
N ALA A 385 13.78 -35.35 3.12
CA ALA A 385 12.47 -35.18 2.53
C ALA A 385 12.50 -35.17 0.99
N ALA A 386 13.67 -35.09 0.35
CA ALA A 386 13.83 -34.96 -1.08
C ALA A 386 12.97 -35.93 -1.94
N PRO A 387 12.78 -37.21 -1.59
CA PRO A 387 11.93 -38.12 -2.37
C PRO A 387 10.46 -37.68 -2.45
N ALA A 388 10.00 -36.91 -1.46
CA ALA A 388 8.62 -36.42 -1.39
C ALA A 388 8.45 -34.97 -1.87
N LEU A 389 9.50 -34.36 -2.44
CA LEU A 389 9.49 -32.96 -2.87
C LEU A 389 9.67 -32.85 -4.38
N THR A 390 8.86 -32.00 -5.02
CA THR A 390 9.06 -31.59 -6.41
C THR A 390 9.00 -30.07 -6.49
N VAL A 391 10.02 -29.46 -7.11
CA VAL A 391 10.12 -28.00 -7.30
C VAL A 391 9.57 -27.62 -8.67
N GLU A 392 8.83 -26.51 -8.74
CA GLU A 392 8.29 -25.95 -9.97
C GLU A 392 8.44 -24.41 -9.95
N GLY A 393 8.86 -23.85 -11.11
CA GLY A 393 8.93 -22.39 -11.30
C GLY A 393 10.15 -21.70 -10.70
N GLU A 394 11.24 -22.44 -10.42
CA GLU A 394 12.45 -21.92 -9.77
C GLU A 394 13.28 -20.94 -10.62
N ASP A 395 13.03 -20.87 -11.94
CA ASP A 395 13.86 -20.10 -12.87
C ASP A 395 13.52 -18.61 -12.91
N SER A 396 12.39 -18.22 -12.37
CA SER A 396 11.93 -16.84 -12.43
C SER A 396 11.38 -16.34 -11.10
N GLY A 397 11.57 -15.05 -10.84
CA GLY A 397 10.99 -14.36 -9.69
C GLY A 397 11.64 -14.67 -8.36
N LEU A 398 10.89 -14.37 -7.31
CA LEU A 398 11.36 -14.34 -5.92
C LEU A 398 10.77 -15.48 -5.06
N HIS A 399 10.04 -16.40 -5.68
CA HIS A 399 9.44 -17.59 -5.07
C HIS A 399 9.35 -18.72 -6.10
N PHE A 400 9.11 -19.92 -5.61
CA PHE A 400 8.78 -21.08 -6.43
C PHE A 400 7.72 -21.93 -5.70
N LEU A 401 7.15 -22.90 -6.39
CA LEU A 401 6.22 -23.85 -5.84
C LEU A 401 6.95 -25.12 -5.42
N LEU A 402 6.60 -25.64 -4.24
CA LEU A 402 7.11 -26.89 -3.72
C LEU A 402 5.94 -27.86 -3.52
N HIS A 403 5.85 -28.87 -4.40
CA HIS A 403 4.87 -29.93 -4.30
C HIS A 403 5.31 -30.95 -3.26
N LEU A 404 4.39 -31.33 -2.39
CA LEU A 404 4.61 -32.30 -1.31
C LEU A 404 3.86 -33.60 -1.63
N ALA A 405 4.55 -34.72 -1.68
CA ALA A 405 3.91 -36.02 -1.76
C ALA A 405 3.31 -36.40 -0.38
N THR A 406 2.02 -36.13 -0.20
CA THR A 406 1.31 -36.30 1.07
C THR A 406 -0.18 -36.56 0.85
N ASP A 407 -0.85 -37.21 1.81
CA ASP A 407 -2.32 -37.32 1.90
C ASP A 407 -2.91 -36.36 2.96
N ALA A 408 -2.04 -35.68 3.71
CA ALA A 408 -2.49 -34.76 4.75
C ALA A 408 -3.12 -33.50 4.13
N LYS A 409 -4.13 -32.93 4.77
CA LYS A 409 -4.74 -31.68 4.36
C LYS A 409 -3.79 -30.50 4.52
N ASP A 410 -3.86 -29.52 3.62
CA ASP A 410 -3.05 -28.28 3.69
C ASP A 410 -3.19 -27.59 5.05
N SER A 411 -4.41 -27.53 5.61
CA SER A 411 -4.69 -26.95 6.93
C SER A 411 -3.98 -27.68 8.08
N GLN A 412 -3.83 -29.00 8.01
CA GLN A 412 -3.08 -29.80 9.02
C GLN A 412 -1.59 -29.45 8.99
N LEU A 413 -1.01 -29.33 7.79
CA LEU A 413 0.39 -28.98 7.60
C LEU A 413 0.67 -27.54 8.07
N VAL A 414 -0.26 -26.60 7.78
CA VAL A 414 -0.18 -25.22 8.28
C VAL A 414 -0.21 -25.15 9.79
N GLN A 415 -1.11 -25.92 10.46
CA GLN A 415 -1.20 -25.95 11.91
C GLN A 415 0.06 -26.57 12.55
N ALA A 416 0.58 -27.64 11.96
CA ALA A 416 1.81 -28.28 12.44
C ALA A 416 3.02 -27.33 12.36
N ALA A 417 3.19 -26.61 11.25
CA ALA A 417 4.24 -25.62 11.08
C ALA A 417 4.06 -24.42 12.04
N ALA A 418 2.83 -23.92 12.18
CA ALA A 418 2.52 -22.78 13.05
C ALA A 418 2.80 -23.08 14.53
N ALA A 419 2.60 -24.32 14.98
CA ALA A 419 2.94 -24.79 16.35
C ALA A 419 4.45 -24.64 16.66
N LYS A 420 5.30 -24.56 15.63
CA LYS A 420 6.75 -24.34 15.74
C LYS A 420 7.17 -22.92 15.31
N GLY A 421 6.22 -22.01 15.21
CA GLY A 421 6.48 -20.59 14.85
C GLY A 421 6.80 -20.39 13.37
N ILE A 422 6.49 -21.33 12.48
CA ILE A 422 6.71 -21.22 11.04
C ILE A 422 5.38 -20.98 10.34
N GLN A 423 5.33 -19.90 9.55
CA GLN A 423 4.18 -19.54 8.71
C GLN A 423 4.43 -20.00 7.27
N ILE A 424 3.56 -20.89 6.81
CA ILE A 424 3.53 -21.37 5.42
C ILE A 424 2.16 -21.08 4.81
N LYS A 425 2.10 -21.05 3.48
CA LYS A 425 0.87 -20.95 2.71
C LYS A 425 0.91 -21.92 1.56
N PHE A 426 -0.23 -22.52 1.28
CA PHE A 426 -0.44 -23.41 0.16
C PHE A 426 -1.10 -22.67 -1.02
N LEU A 427 -1.01 -23.24 -2.20
CA LEU A 427 -1.65 -22.72 -3.40
C LEU A 427 -3.18 -22.58 -3.21
N SER A 428 -3.78 -23.48 -2.42
CA SER A 428 -5.19 -23.45 -2.03
C SER A 428 -5.61 -22.12 -1.33
N ASP A 429 -4.69 -21.44 -0.63
CA ASP A 429 -4.95 -20.15 0.04
C ASP A 429 -5.12 -18.97 -0.92
N TYR A 430 -4.80 -19.15 -2.19
CA TYR A 430 -4.79 -18.10 -3.21
C TYR A 430 -5.96 -18.20 -4.19
N TYR A 431 -6.80 -19.23 -4.05
CA TYR A 431 -8.06 -19.30 -4.77
C TYR A 431 -9.11 -18.43 -4.10
N HIS A 432 -9.90 -17.75 -4.91
CA HIS A 432 -10.99 -16.89 -4.40
C HIS A 432 -12.09 -17.72 -3.74
N GLU A 433 -12.49 -18.81 -4.37
CA GLU A 433 -13.36 -19.81 -3.79
C GLU A 433 -12.53 -20.95 -3.20
N LYS A 434 -12.97 -21.50 -2.07
CA LYS A 434 -12.25 -22.61 -1.46
C LYS A 434 -12.30 -23.84 -2.37
N VAL A 435 -11.21 -24.08 -3.06
CA VAL A 435 -11.01 -25.25 -3.93
C VAL A 435 -10.34 -26.35 -3.10
N GLY A 436 -11.11 -26.98 -2.20
CA GLY A 436 -10.56 -28.07 -1.40
C GLY A 436 -9.45 -27.66 -0.40
N ASP A 437 -8.95 -28.61 0.36
CA ASP A 437 -7.90 -28.43 1.37
C ASP A 437 -6.75 -29.44 1.11
N SER A 438 -6.37 -29.61 -0.15
CA SER A 438 -5.39 -30.62 -0.60
C SER A 438 -4.71 -30.23 -1.92
N SER A 439 -4.24 -28.99 -2.01
CA SER A 439 -3.39 -28.59 -3.14
C SER A 439 -2.00 -29.23 -3.04
N HIS A 440 -1.57 -29.54 -1.83
CA HIS A 440 -0.26 -30.09 -1.49
C HIS A 440 0.91 -29.31 -2.10
N THR A 441 0.66 -28.06 -2.50
CA THR A 441 1.60 -27.19 -3.19
C THR A 441 1.88 -25.97 -2.32
N LEU A 442 3.07 -25.95 -1.74
CA LEU A 442 3.55 -24.90 -0.85
C LEU A 442 4.16 -23.76 -1.66
N LEU A 443 3.78 -22.51 -1.37
CA LEU A 443 4.47 -21.33 -1.89
C LEU A 443 5.75 -21.11 -1.08
N MET A 444 6.90 -21.31 -1.71
CA MET A 444 8.21 -21.13 -1.09
C MET A 444 8.80 -19.78 -1.47
N ASN A 445 8.61 -18.78 -0.61
CA ASN A 445 9.27 -17.50 -0.73
C ASN A 445 10.57 -17.48 0.07
N TYR A 446 11.71 -17.37 -0.60
CA TYR A 446 13.05 -17.47 0.02
C TYR A 446 13.71 -16.10 0.24
N THR A 447 13.10 -15.02 -0.21
CA THR A 447 13.75 -13.70 -0.23
C THR A 447 13.80 -13.02 1.13
N GLY A 448 12.78 -13.24 1.97
CA GLY A 448 12.57 -12.49 3.21
C GLY A 448 13.42 -12.93 4.40
N LEU A 449 14.12 -14.05 4.31
CA LEU A 449 14.89 -14.61 5.42
C LEU A 449 16.39 -14.43 5.15
N ALA A 450 17.13 -13.94 6.14
CA ALA A 450 18.58 -14.01 6.11
C ALA A 450 19.06 -15.47 6.17
N ASP A 451 20.23 -15.77 5.62
CA ASP A 451 20.70 -17.14 5.47
C ASP A 451 20.88 -17.87 6.82
N ASP A 452 21.29 -17.14 7.86
CA ASP A 452 21.41 -17.64 9.23
C ASP A 452 20.09 -18.11 9.83
N LYS A 453 18.96 -17.64 9.33
CA LYS A 453 17.60 -18.03 9.75
C LYS A 453 16.92 -18.98 8.79
N LEU A 454 17.29 -18.94 7.50
CA LEU A 454 16.65 -19.72 6.45
C LEU A 454 16.80 -21.22 6.68
N TYR A 455 18.04 -21.70 6.82
CA TYR A 455 18.32 -23.14 6.96
C TYR A 455 17.79 -23.75 8.27
N PRO A 456 17.98 -23.14 9.44
CA PRO A 456 17.34 -23.62 10.68
C PRO A 456 15.81 -23.64 10.60
N ALA A 457 15.21 -22.71 9.86
CA ALA A 457 13.76 -22.72 9.65
C ALA A 457 13.31 -23.85 8.72
N LEU A 458 14.10 -24.17 7.68
CA LEU A 458 13.85 -25.31 6.79
C LEU A 458 14.00 -26.63 7.52
N ASP A 459 15.06 -26.81 8.34
CA ASP A 459 15.26 -27.99 9.17
C ASP A 459 14.06 -28.22 10.09
N THR A 460 13.60 -27.17 10.74
CA THR A 460 12.42 -27.21 11.60
C THR A 460 11.17 -27.54 10.80
N LEU A 461 10.97 -26.91 9.64
CA LEU A 461 9.81 -27.13 8.77
C LEU A 461 9.76 -28.61 8.33
N PHE A 462 10.85 -29.13 7.77
CA PHE A 462 10.86 -30.50 7.27
C PHE A 462 10.81 -31.54 8.40
N THR A 463 11.38 -31.29 9.58
CA THR A 463 11.20 -32.13 10.76
C THR A 463 9.72 -32.24 11.14
N VAL A 464 8.98 -31.12 11.08
CA VAL A 464 7.54 -31.08 11.40
C VAL A 464 6.70 -31.77 10.31
N LEU A 465 7.06 -31.57 9.05
CA LEU A 465 6.30 -32.12 7.92
C LEU A 465 6.61 -33.62 7.66
N LYS A 466 7.79 -34.12 8.04
CA LYS A 466 8.26 -35.49 7.78
C LYS A 466 7.22 -36.58 8.12
N PRO A 467 6.48 -36.54 9.26
CA PRO A 467 5.47 -37.54 9.57
C PRO A 467 4.28 -37.60 8.60
N TYR A 468 4.09 -36.58 7.80
CA TYR A 468 3.00 -36.41 6.83
C TYR A 468 3.42 -36.71 5.40
N LEU A 469 4.74 -36.81 5.13
CA LEU A 469 5.28 -37.03 3.79
C LEU A 469 5.33 -38.52 3.44
N LYS A 470 5.15 -38.85 2.16
CA LYS A 470 5.32 -40.17 1.58
C LYS A 470 6.80 -40.34 1.17
N LEU A 471 7.61 -40.76 2.11
CA LEU A 471 9.06 -40.96 1.92
C LEU A 471 9.36 -42.36 1.42
#